data_eaa77b806a592fef94ca10a011fc8d73
#
_entry.id   eaa77b806a592fef94ca10a011fc8d73
#
_cell.length_a   1.000
_cell.length_b   1.000
_cell.length_c   1.000
_cell.angle_alpha   90.00
_cell.angle_beta   90.00
_cell.angle_gamma   90.00
#
_symmetry.space_group_name_H-M   'P 1'
#
loop_
_entity.id
_entity.type
_entity.pdbx_description
1 polymer ?
#
loop_
_entity_poly.entity_id
_entity_poly.type
_entity_poly.pdbx_seq_one_letter_code
_entity_poly.pdbx_strand_id
1 'polypeptide(L)'
;ADLRSFEKSLLQELGYGLTLNHDSEGQPILADAFYTYRMEQGPVRLEHAEAAAQVVKGKTLLDLEAEDFSDPRSRREAKALMRTLMAYYLAGKELETRKIFKELQEL
;
A
#
# COMPACT_ATOMS: atom_id res chain seq x y z
N ALA A 1 10.33 10.22 -10.82
CA ALA A 1 9.90 9.02 -10.15
C ALA A 1 8.87 9.35 -9.08
N ASP A 2 7.91 8.50 -8.93
CA ASP A 2 6.86 8.69 -7.96
C ASP A 2 7.30 8.15 -6.60
N LEU A 3 6.96 8.89 -5.54
CA LEU A 3 7.28 8.46 -4.17
C LEU A 3 6.64 7.11 -3.83
N ARG A 4 5.44 6.85 -4.37
CA ARG A 4 4.76 5.55 -4.15
C ARG A 4 5.57 4.40 -4.75
N SER A 5 6.13 4.60 -5.94
CA SER A 5 6.96 3.57 -6.57
C SER A 5 8.22 3.31 -5.75
N PHE A 6 8.80 4.35 -5.20
CA PHE A 6 9.97 4.21 -4.34
C PHE A 6 9.64 3.45 -3.06
N GLU A 7 8.54 3.80 -2.40
CA GLU A 7 8.11 3.15 -1.18
C GLU A 7 7.85 1.66 -1.40
N LYS A 8 7.18 1.33 -2.51
CA LYS A 8 6.90 -0.04 -2.89
C LYS A 8 8.20 -0.83 -3.07
N SER A 9 9.16 -0.24 -3.79
CA SER A 9 10.46 -0.87 -4.02
C SER A 9 11.24 -1.05 -2.73
N LEU A 10 11.20 -0.05 -1.85
CA LEU A 10 11.90 -0.13 -0.57
C LEU A 10 11.39 -1.28 0.29
N LEU A 11 10.08 -1.42 0.39
CA LEU A 11 9.50 -2.52 1.17
C LEU A 11 9.87 -3.87 0.57
N GLN A 12 9.88 -3.97 -0.76
CA GLN A 12 10.27 -5.19 -1.44
C GLN A 12 11.72 -5.55 -1.16
N GLU A 13 12.62 -4.55 -1.21
CA GLU A 13 14.05 -4.76 -0.94
C GLU A 13 14.29 -5.21 0.50
N LEU A 14 13.47 -4.73 1.43
CA LEU A 14 13.58 -5.09 2.83
C LEU A 14 12.91 -6.45 3.16
N GLY A 15 12.34 -7.10 2.17
CA GLY A 15 11.68 -8.39 2.36
C GLY A 15 10.21 -8.30 2.72
N TYR A 16 9.61 -7.12 2.68
CA TYR A 16 8.20 -6.90 3.01
C TYR A 16 7.37 -6.63 1.76
N GLY A 17 7.62 -7.39 0.70
CA GLY A 17 6.92 -7.19 -0.56
C GLY A 17 5.40 -7.15 -0.38
N LEU A 18 4.75 -6.23 -1.12
CA LEU A 18 3.32 -6.06 -1.02
C LEU A 18 2.58 -7.03 -1.92
N THR A 19 1.48 -7.56 -1.43
CA THR A 19 0.55 -8.32 -2.24
C THR A 19 -0.53 -7.36 -2.72
N LEU A 20 -0.60 -7.14 -4.03
CA LEU A 20 -1.50 -6.13 -4.60
C LEU A 20 -2.39 -6.68 -5.72
N ASN A 21 -2.17 -7.92 -6.15
CA ASN A 21 -2.90 -8.49 -7.27
C ASN A 21 -3.88 -9.59 -6.89
N HIS A 22 -3.86 -10.03 -5.64
CA HIS A 22 -4.85 -11.00 -5.15
C HIS A 22 -5.13 -10.74 -3.67
N ASP A 23 -6.25 -11.26 -3.18
CA ASP A 23 -6.63 -11.08 -1.79
C ASP A 23 -6.12 -12.23 -0.91
N SER A 24 -6.47 -12.20 0.37
CA SER A 24 -6.00 -13.18 1.36
C SER A 24 -6.51 -14.61 1.06
N GLU A 25 -7.52 -14.74 0.22
CA GLU A 25 -8.04 -16.04 -0.18
C GLU A 25 -7.55 -16.47 -1.57
N GLY A 26 -6.59 -15.72 -2.13
CA GLY A 26 -6.01 -16.03 -3.42
C GLY A 26 -6.84 -15.60 -4.62
N GLN A 27 -7.93 -14.85 -4.39
CA GLN A 27 -8.77 -14.38 -5.47
C GLN A 27 -8.22 -13.09 -6.08
N PRO A 28 -8.40 -12.89 -7.40
CA PRO A 28 -7.94 -11.64 -8.03
C PRO A 28 -8.63 -10.43 -7.41
N ILE A 29 -7.89 -9.32 -7.35
CA ILE A 29 -8.45 -8.06 -6.88
C ILE A 29 -9.46 -7.54 -7.91
N LEU A 30 -10.64 -7.15 -7.43
CA LEU A 30 -11.69 -6.58 -8.26
C LEU A 30 -11.72 -5.07 -8.08
N ALA A 31 -11.66 -4.34 -9.19
CA ALA A 31 -11.58 -2.88 -9.15
C ALA A 31 -12.71 -2.23 -8.35
N ASP A 32 -13.91 -2.79 -8.42
CA ASP A 32 -15.10 -2.22 -7.76
C ASP A 32 -15.33 -2.72 -6.35
N ALA A 33 -14.52 -3.66 -5.87
CA ALA A 33 -14.66 -4.19 -4.52
C ALA A 33 -13.89 -3.32 -3.52
N PHE A 34 -14.20 -3.53 -2.24
CA PHE A 34 -13.51 -2.82 -1.15
C PHE A 34 -12.66 -3.80 -0.37
N TYR A 35 -11.51 -3.33 0.12
CA TYR A 35 -10.54 -4.15 0.82
C TYR A 35 -9.98 -3.40 2.02
N THR A 36 -9.53 -4.15 3.02
CA THR A 36 -8.64 -3.63 4.03
C THR A 36 -7.32 -4.38 3.90
N TYR A 37 -6.20 -3.70 4.08
CA TYR A 37 -4.89 -4.33 3.98
C TYR A 37 -4.45 -4.78 5.36
N ARG A 38 -4.31 -6.10 5.53
CA ARG A 38 -3.80 -6.65 6.79
C ARG A 38 -2.32 -6.93 6.65
N MET A 39 -1.56 -6.48 7.63
CA MET A 39 -0.12 -6.67 7.64
C MET A 39 0.21 -8.16 7.52
N GLU A 40 1.13 -8.48 6.62
CA GLU A 40 1.63 -9.83 6.39
C GLU A 40 0.59 -10.79 5.80
N GLN A 41 -0.65 -10.36 5.61
CA GLN A 41 -1.69 -11.18 4.99
C GLN A 41 -2.13 -10.64 3.63
N GLY A 42 -1.97 -9.34 3.42
CA GLY A 42 -2.39 -8.70 2.20
C GLY A 42 -3.82 -8.19 2.24
N PRO A 43 -4.42 -7.89 1.07
CA PRO A 43 -5.77 -7.35 1.01
C PRO A 43 -6.80 -8.38 1.45
N VAL A 44 -7.72 -7.95 2.31
CA VAL A 44 -8.86 -8.77 2.74
C VAL A 44 -10.11 -8.12 2.20
N ARG A 45 -10.87 -8.87 1.41
CA ARG A 45 -12.09 -8.34 0.80
C ARG A 45 -13.15 -8.06 1.86
N LEU A 46 -13.81 -6.91 1.73
CA LEU A 46 -14.87 -6.47 2.62
C LEU A 46 -16.21 -6.56 1.91
N GLU A 47 -17.28 -6.82 2.66
CA GLU A 47 -18.62 -6.89 2.10
C GLU A 47 -19.14 -5.49 1.77
N HIS A 48 -18.71 -4.49 2.54
CA HIS A 48 -19.08 -3.10 2.28
C HIS A 48 -18.02 -2.16 2.85
N ALA A 49 -18.08 -0.88 2.43
CA ALA A 49 -17.04 0.10 2.73
C ALA A 49 -16.89 0.42 4.22
N GLU A 50 -17.91 0.17 5.03
CA GLU A 50 -17.88 0.49 6.47
C GLU A 50 -17.39 -0.66 7.32
N ALA A 51 -17.00 -1.79 6.70
CA ALA A 51 -16.65 -2.99 7.45
C ALA A 51 -15.31 -2.93 8.17
N ALA A 52 -14.49 -1.93 7.89
CA ALA A 52 -13.18 -1.77 8.52
C ALA A 52 -12.83 -0.30 8.69
N ALA A 53 -11.91 -0.02 9.61
CA ALA A 53 -11.50 1.36 9.89
C ALA A 53 -10.71 1.97 8.73
N GLN A 54 -9.90 1.15 8.05
CA GLN A 54 -9.14 1.62 6.90
C GLN A 54 -9.52 0.78 5.68
N VAL A 55 -10.05 1.44 4.67
CA VAL A 55 -10.58 0.79 3.49
C VAL A 55 -9.95 1.38 2.25
N VAL A 56 -9.58 0.51 1.30
CA VAL A 56 -9.14 0.93 -0.02
C VAL A 56 -10.00 0.24 -1.07
N LYS A 57 -10.22 0.91 -2.18
CA LYS A 57 -10.93 0.30 -3.30
C LYS A 57 -9.97 -0.60 -4.07
N GLY A 58 -10.50 -1.67 -4.66
CA GLY A 58 -9.69 -2.58 -5.45
C GLY A 58 -8.92 -1.87 -6.55
N LYS A 59 -9.53 -0.87 -7.18
CA LYS A 59 -8.85 -0.08 -8.20
C LYS A 59 -7.57 0.55 -7.67
N THR A 60 -7.56 1.01 -6.42
CA THR A 60 -6.35 1.58 -5.81
C THR A 60 -5.24 0.54 -5.74
N LEU A 61 -5.56 -0.68 -5.34
CA LEU A 61 -4.58 -1.75 -5.27
C LEU A 61 -4.03 -2.10 -6.65
N LEU A 62 -4.90 -2.18 -7.64
CA LEU A 62 -4.49 -2.48 -9.01
C LEU A 62 -3.64 -1.35 -9.59
N ASP A 63 -4.01 -0.11 -9.35
CA ASP A 63 -3.26 1.05 -9.81
C ASP A 63 -1.88 1.12 -9.13
N LEU A 64 -1.80 0.78 -7.86
CA LEU A 64 -0.53 0.75 -7.15
C LEU A 64 0.37 -0.36 -7.71
N GLU A 65 -0.20 -1.52 -8.03
CA GLU A 65 0.54 -2.61 -8.66
C GLU A 65 1.11 -2.19 -10.01
N ALA A 66 0.28 -1.52 -10.82
CA ALA A 66 0.67 -1.05 -12.14
C ALA A 66 1.47 0.25 -12.09
N GLU A 67 1.57 0.88 -10.93
CA GLU A 67 2.20 2.19 -10.73
C GLU A 67 1.55 3.27 -11.61
N ASP A 68 0.23 3.18 -11.76
CA ASP A 68 -0.58 4.14 -12.50
C ASP A 68 -1.32 5.03 -11.50
N PHE A 69 -0.88 6.28 -11.38
CA PHE A 69 -1.43 7.22 -10.41
C PHE A 69 -2.18 8.35 -11.06
N SER A 70 -2.80 8.07 -12.21
CA SER A 70 -3.59 9.07 -12.92
C SER A 70 -4.94 9.36 -12.24
N ASP A 71 -5.49 8.39 -11.51
CA ASP A 71 -6.76 8.56 -10.78
C ASP A 71 -6.51 9.25 -9.44
N PRO A 72 -7.15 10.43 -9.19
CA PRO A 72 -6.96 11.15 -7.93
C PRO A 72 -7.34 10.34 -6.69
N ARG A 73 -8.37 9.52 -6.76
CA ARG A 73 -8.77 8.68 -5.65
C ARG A 73 -7.71 7.63 -5.36
N SER A 74 -7.19 6.97 -6.40
CA SER A 74 -6.12 5.98 -6.23
C SER A 74 -4.88 6.61 -5.63
N ARG A 75 -4.50 7.81 -6.07
CA ARG A 75 -3.36 8.52 -5.49
C ARG A 75 -3.54 8.76 -4.00
N ARG A 76 -4.73 9.22 -3.63
CA ARG A 76 -5.04 9.58 -2.24
C ARG A 76 -5.04 8.33 -1.36
N GLU A 77 -5.72 7.28 -1.80
CA GLU A 77 -5.81 6.04 -1.05
C GLU A 77 -4.46 5.32 -0.98
N ALA A 78 -3.69 5.32 -2.07
CA ALA A 78 -2.37 4.72 -2.07
C ALA A 78 -1.43 5.43 -1.11
N LYS A 79 -1.51 6.76 -1.05
CA LYS A 79 -0.69 7.52 -0.11
C LYS A 79 -0.99 7.14 1.34
N ALA A 80 -2.28 7.06 1.68
CA ALA A 80 -2.68 6.68 3.03
C ALA A 80 -2.27 5.25 3.36
N LEU A 81 -2.46 4.33 2.42
CA LEU A 81 -2.07 2.94 2.60
C LEU A 81 -0.56 2.80 2.80
N MET A 82 0.22 3.41 1.91
CA MET A 82 1.67 3.32 2.00
C MET A 82 2.20 3.93 3.29
N ARG A 83 1.59 5.03 3.76
CA ARG A 83 1.98 5.62 5.03
C ARG A 83 1.80 4.62 6.18
N THR A 84 0.67 3.93 6.20
CA THR A 84 0.39 2.93 7.22
C THR A 84 1.37 1.77 7.14
N LEU A 85 1.63 1.26 5.93
CA LEU A 85 2.55 0.15 5.74
C LEU A 85 3.98 0.51 6.12
N MET A 86 4.43 1.70 5.70
CA MET A 86 5.77 2.15 6.03
C MET A 86 5.93 2.30 7.55
N ALA A 87 4.93 2.87 8.21
CA ALA A 87 4.98 3.02 9.68
C ALA A 87 5.05 1.67 10.37
N TYR A 88 4.27 0.69 9.89
CA TYR A 88 4.25 -0.64 10.49
C TYR A 88 5.58 -1.37 10.29
N TYR A 89 6.02 -1.46 9.04
CA TYR A 89 7.20 -2.28 8.72
C TYR A 89 8.51 -1.63 9.13
N LEU A 90 8.56 -0.29 9.22
CA LEU A 90 9.77 0.41 9.62
C LEU A 90 9.78 0.80 11.09
N ALA A 91 8.72 0.51 11.83
CA ALA A 91 8.70 0.76 13.26
C ALA A 91 9.80 -0.06 13.93
N GLY A 92 10.62 0.59 14.76
CA GLY A 92 11.72 -0.08 15.41
C GLY A 92 12.94 -0.33 14.54
N LYS A 93 12.92 0.09 13.28
CA LYS A 93 14.09 0.00 12.42
C LYS A 93 15.08 1.11 12.72
N GLU A 94 16.29 0.94 12.19
CA GLU A 94 17.38 1.85 12.39
C GLU A 94 17.03 3.30 12.05
N LEU A 95 17.64 4.20 12.78
CA LEU A 95 17.51 5.62 12.55
C LEU A 95 17.91 5.99 11.12
N GLU A 96 18.86 5.28 10.56
CA GLU A 96 19.32 5.51 9.20
C GLU A 96 18.23 5.35 8.15
N THR A 97 17.40 4.30 8.29
CA THR A 97 16.31 4.07 7.34
C THR A 97 15.32 5.22 7.38
N ARG A 98 14.98 5.70 8.56
CA ARG A 98 14.10 6.86 8.72
C ARG A 98 14.70 8.11 8.10
N LYS A 99 15.99 8.30 8.29
CA LYS A 99 16.69 9.46 7.76
C LYS A 99 16.68 9.45 6.24
N ILE A 100 16.98 8.33 5.63
CA ILE A 100 16.97 8.19 4.18
C ILE A 100 15.58 8.48 3.62
N PHE A 101 14.55 7.92 4.24
CA PHE A 101 13.18 8.14 3.79
C PHE A 101 12.77 9.60 3.90
N LYS A 102 13.16 10.24 4.99
CA LYS A 102 12.88 11.67 5.18
C LYS A 102 13.57 12.52 4.13
N GLU A 103 14.84 12.23 3.83
CA GLU A 103 15.58 12.96 2.81
C GLU A 103 14.91 12.85 1.45
N LEU A 104 14.40 11.67 1.12
CA LEU A 104 13.72 11.46 -0.15
C LEU A 104 12.41 12.24 -0.21
N GLN A 105 11.72 12.40 0.89
CA GLN A 105 10.50 13.20 0.93
C GLN A 105 10.75 14.69 0.76
N GLU A 106 11.94 15.14 1.07
CA GLU A 106 12.32 16.54 0.94
C GLU A 106 12.76 16.90 -0.48
N LEU A 107 12.96 15.90 -1.34
CA LEU A 107 13.27 16.14 -2.73
C LEU A 107 12.02 16.54 -3.52
#